data_1e70561442c7e9167b39641e163e2a6c
#
_entry.id   1e70561442c7e9167b39641e163e2a6c
#
_cell.length_a   1.000
_cell.length_b   1.000
_cell.length_c   1.000
_cell.angle_alpha   90.00
_cell.angle_beta   90.00
_cell.angle_gamma   90.00
#
_symmetry.space_group_name_H-M   'P 1'
#
loop_
_entity.id
_entity.type
_entity.pdbx_description
1 polymer ?
#
loop_
_entity_poly.entity_id
_entity_poly.type
_entity_poly.pdbx_seq_one_letter_code
_entity_poly.pdbx_strand_id
1 'polypeptide(L)'
;MAEPCEDDALAAARLPTRFGEFRIIAFPGETANREHIALVLGDMEGEVLVRIHSECLTGDVFHSDRCDCGEQLDLAMERIAEAGHGVIIYLRQEGRGIGLVNKLHAYNLQDDGLDTVEANEKLGFSGEMRQYGDAVTILKSLGLGNVALLTNNPAKVEALREAGLAVRREPHIITPKTENRDYLSTKSNKMGHLIPPG
;
A
#
# COMPACT_ATOMS: atom_id res chain seq x y z
N MET A 1 -28.82 5.22 -0.37
CA MET A 1 -27.42 5.08 -0.72
C MET A 1 -27.29 3.77 -1.49
N ALA A 2 -26.87 3.81 -2.73
CA ALA A 2 -26.60 2.59 -3.47
C ALA A 2 -25.37 1.92 -2.84
N GLU A 3 -25.47 0.67 -2.45
CA GLU A 3 -24.27 -0.11 -2.08
C GLU A 3 -23.37 -0.18 -3.31
N PRO A 4 -22.03 0.04 -3.15
CA PRO A 4 -21.12 -0.14 -4.25
C PRO A 4 -21.29 -1.57 -4.82
N CYS A 5 -21.21 -1.69 -6.14
CA CYS A 5 -21.26 -2.99 -6.81
C CYS A 5 -19.99 -3.76 -6.39
N GLU A 6 -20.14 -4.78 -5.54
CA GLU A 6 -19.03 -5.56 -4.98
C GLU A 6 -18.96 -6.92 -5.67
N ASP A 7 -18.97 -6.91 -7.01
CA ASP A 7 -19.16 -8.12 -7.82
C ASP A 7 -18.14 -9.24 -7.52
N ASP A 8 -16.97 -8.90 -6.94
CA ASP A 8 -15.90 -9.86 -6.59
C ASP A 8 -15.64 -9.97 -5.08
N ALA A 9 -16.46 -9.34 -4.23
CA ALA A 9 -16.25 -9.36 -2.78
C ALA A 9 -16.59 -10.73 -2.18
N LEU A 10 -15.69 -11.27 -1.35
CA LEU A 10 -15.91 -12.52 -0.62
C LEU A 10 -16.74 -12.31 0.64
N ALA A 11 -16.53 -11.21 1.33
CA ALA A 11 -17.23 -10.84 2.55
C ALA A 11 -17.02 -9.36 2.86
N ALA A 12 -17.96 -8.76 3.57
CA ALA A 12 -17.82 -7.40 4.08
C ALA A 12 -18.38 -7.28 5.50
N ALA A 13 -17.80 -6.37 6.29
CA ALA A 13 -18.24 -6.10 7.66
C ALA A 13 -17.96 -4.65 8.06
N ARG A 14 -18.64 -4.18 9.09
CA ARG A 14 -18.35 -2.92 9.77
C ARG A 14 -17.05 -3.04 10.58
N LEU A 15 -16.19 -2.05 10.50
CA LEU A 15 -14.92 -2.00 11.22
C LEU A 15 -14.76 -0.65 11.94
N PRO A 16 -15.19 -0.53 13.20
CA PRO A 16 -14.87 0.63 14.01
C PRO A 16 -13.37 0.69 14.31
N THR A 17 -12.75 1.84 14.08
CA THR A 17 -11.33 2.07 14.35
C THR A 17 -11.13 3.37 15.12
N ARG A 18 -9.93 3.61 15.64
CA ARG A 18 -9.56 4.89 16.27
C ARG A 18 -9.62 6.09 15.29
N PHE A 19 -9.59 5.84 13.98
CA PHE A 19 -9.66 6.87 12.93
C PHE A 19 -11.08 7.12 12.44
N GLY A 20 -12.01 6.22 12.68
CA GLY A 20 -13.40 6.31 12.23
C GLY A 20 -14.01 4.93 11.99
N GLU A 21 -15.25 4.94 11.52
CA GLU A 21 -15.97 3.71 11.20
C GLU A 21 -15.82 3.39 9.71
N PHE A 22 -14.95 2.44 9.42
CA PHE A 22 -14.73 1.89 8.09
C PHE A 22 -15.64 0.69 7.83
N ARG A 23 -15.84 0.37 6.58
CA ARG A 23 -16.30 -0.93 6.12
C ARG A 23 -15.09 -1.70 5.61
N ILE A 24 -14.86 -2.90 6.13
CA ILE A 24 -13.83 -3.82 5.66
C ILE A 24 -14.42 -4.79 4.66
N ILE A 25 -13.76 -4.98 3.52
CA ILE A 25 -14.20 -5.86 2.45
C ILE A 25 -13.03 -6.76 2.06
N ALA A 26 -13.27 -8.07 2.02
CA ALA A 26 -12.29 -9.05 1.59
C ALA A 26 -12.50 -9.37 0.11
N PHE A 27 -11.40 -9.41 -0.65
CA PHE A 27 -11.33 -9.78 -2.05
C PHE A 27 -10.42 -10.99 -2.25
N PRO A 28 -10.62 -11.78 -3.33
CA PRO A 28 -9.73 -12.88 -3.65
C PRO A 28 -8.26 -12.42 -3.74
N GLY A 29 -7.35 -13.23 -3.23
CA GLY A 29 -5.92 -13.08 -3.40
C GLY A 29 -5.35 -14.21 -4.25
N GLU A 30 -4.04 -14.22 -4.46
CA GLU A 30 -3.35 -15.23 -5.28
C GLU A 30 -3.55 -16.67 -4.76
N THR A 31 -3.75 -16.83 -3.46
CA THR A 31 -3.96 -18.14 -2.82
C THR A 31 -5.01 -18.03 -1.72
N ALA A 32 -5.65 -19.16 -1.38
CA ALA A 32 -6.54 -19.24 -0.23
C ALA A 32 -5.83 -18.77 1.06
N ASN A 33 -6.55 -18.05 1.92
CA ASN A 33 -6.07 -17.40 3.15
C ASN A 33 -5.07 -16.23 2.93
N ARG A 34 -5.05 -15.66 1.71
CA ARG A 34 -4.30 -14.43 1.41
C ARG A 34 -5.18 -13.41 0.70
N GLU A 35 -6.37 -13.20 1.25
CA GLU A 35 -7.35 -12.25 0.74
C GLU A 35 -6.76 -10.83 0.78
N HIS A 36 -6.99 -10.07 -0.29
CA HIS A 36 -6.76 -8.63 -0.28
C HIS A 36 -7.88 -7.93 0.46
N ILE A 37 -7.60 -6.77 1.03
CA ILE A 37 -8.57 -6.05 1.83
C ILE A 37 -8.78 -4.65 1.25
N ALA A 38 -10.04 -4.21 1.20
CA ALA A 38 -10.38 -2.80 1.08
C ALA A 38 -10.99 -2.30 2.38
N LEU A 39 -10.51 -1.16 2.87
CA LEU A 39 -11.15 -0.37 3.92
C LEU A 39 -11.82 0.81 3.26
N VAL A 40 -13.13 0.91 3.34
CA VAL A 40 -13.96 1.93 2.69
C VAL A 40 -14.58 2.82 3.76
N LEU A 41 -14.51 4.13 3.57
CA LEU A 41 -15.16 5.12 4.42
C LEU A 41 -15.94 6.11 3.55
N GLY A 42 -17.18 6.40 3.92
CA GLY A 42 -18.03 7.38 3.25
C GLY A 42 -18.49 6.99 1.84
N ASP A 43 -18.94 7.97 1.09
CA ASP A 43 -19.47 7.77 -0.27
C ASP A 43 -18.34 7.75 -1.31
N MET A 44 -18.54 6.98 -2.38
CA MET A 44 -17.54 6.74 -3.43
C MET A 44 -17.86 7.56 -4.70
N GLU A 45 -18.40 8.75 -4.56
CA GLU A 45 -18.75 9.62 -5.69
C GLU A 45 -17.61 10.58 -6.05
N GLY A 46 -17.47 10.88 -7.33
CA GLY A 46 -16.49 11.85 -7.84
C GLY A 46 -15.04 11.36 -7.80
N GLU A 47 -14.11 12.23 -7.40
CA GLU A 47 -12.70 11.87 -7.19
C GLU A 47 -12.51 11.34 -5.77
N VAL A 48 -12.15 10.08 -5.63
CA VAL A 48 -12.03 9.40 -4.34
C VAL A 48 -10.58 9.33 -3.88
N LEU A 49 -10.33 9.63 -2.60
CA LEU A 49 -9.01 9.50 -1.99
C LEU A 49 -8.66 8.02 -1.78
N VAL A 50 -7.55 7.57 -2.36
CA VAL A 50 -7.16 6.15 -2.36
C VAL A 50 -5.74 5.96 -1.86
N ARG A 51 -5.54 4.97 -1.01
CA ARG A 51 -4.23 4.42 -0.67
C ARG A 51 -4.12 2.97 -1.12
N ILE A 52 -3.13 2.64 -1.93
CA ILE A 52 -2.72 1.25 -2.16
C ILE A 52 -1.55 0.96 -1.24
N HIS A 53 -1.77 0.10 -0.24
CA HIS A 53 -0.78 -0.29 0.75
C HIS A 53 -0.38 -1.75 0.52
N SER A 54 0.92 -2.01 0.37
CA SER A 54 1.45 -3.37 0.32
C SER A 54 1.81 -3.80 1.74
N GLU A 55 1.33 -4.97 2.15
CA GLU A 55 1.55 -5.55 3.47
C GLU A 55 3.00 -5.44 3.95
N CYS A 56 3.16 -5.06 5.20
CA CYS A 56 4.43 -5.03 5.90
C CYS A 56 4.21 -5.38 7.37
N LEU A 57 4.17 -6.67 7.70
CA LEU A 57 3.88 -7.16 9.05
C LEU A 57 4.72 -6.46 10.12
N THR A 58 6.00 -6.26 9.86
CA THR A 58 6.92 -5.64 10.82
C THR A 58 6.62 -4.16 11.06
N GLY A 59 6.24 -3.41 10.02
CA GLY A 59 5.86 -2.00 10.15
C GLY A 59 4.42 -1.81 10.61
N ASP A 60 3.48 -2.52 9.97
CA ASP A 60 2.04 -2.29 10.17
C ASP A 60 1.54 -2.81 11.53
N VAL A 61 2.11 -3.90 12.03
CA VAL A 61 1.67 -4.57 13.26
C VAL A 61 2.64 -4.38 14.42
N PHE A 62 3.95 -4.50 14.16
CA PHE A 62 4.98 -4.42 15.19
C PHE A 62 5.66 -3.07 15.29
N HIS A 63 5.25 -2.09 14.48
CA HIS A 63 5.75 -0.70 14.51
C HIS A 63 7.28 -0.60 14.40
N SER A 64 7.88 -1.45 13.54
CA SER A 64 9.32 -1.47 13.32
C SER A 64 9.80 -0.15 12.72
N ASP A 65 10.84 0.45 13.30
CA ASP A 65 11.47 1.67 12.79
C ASP A 65 12.39 1.44 11.56
N ARG A 66 12.58 0.19 11.11
CA ARG A 66 13.34 -0.11 9.88
C ARG A 66 12.69 0.42 8.61
N CYS A 67 11.39 0.73 8.63
CA CYS A 67 10.64 1.26 7.50
C CYS A 67 9.62 2.31 7.96
N ASP A 68 8.97 2.93 7.00
CA ASP A 68 7.90 3.91 7.21
C ASP A 68 6.48 3.34 6.97
N CYS A 69 6.33 2.00 6.87
CA CYS A 69 5.07 1.39 6.41
C CYS A 69 3.90 1.63 7.37
N GLY A 70 4.08 1.34 8.66
CA GLY A 70 3.02 1.55 9.66
C GLY A 70 2.58 3.00 9.74
N GLU A 71 3.53 3.95 9.75
CA GLU A 71 3.22 5.39 9.75
C GLU A 71 2.50 5.82 8.47
N GLN A 72 2.85 5.23 7.31
CA GLN A 72 2.13 5.48 6.07
C GLN A 72 0.70 4.95 6.10
N LEU A 73 0.45 3.82 6.75
CA LEU A 73 -0.88 3.26 6.91
C LEU A 73 -1.72 4.15 7.83
N ASP A 74 -1.19 4.52 8.98
CA ASP A 74 -1.84 5.41 9.94
C ASP A 74 -2.19 6.76 9.30
N LEU A 75 -1.24 7.41 8.64
CA LEU A 75 -1.46 8.68 7.94
C LEU A 75 -2.53 8.56 6.83
N ALA A 76 -2.58 7.43 6.12
CA ALA A 76 -3.62 7.22 5.11
C ALA A 76 -5.02 7.10 5.75
N MET A 77 -5.13 6.39 6.86
CA MET A 77 -6.38 6.29 7.62
C MET A 77 -6.84 7.64 8.17
N GLU A 78 -5.92 8.44 8.71
CA GLU A 78 -6.19 9.81 9.17
C GLU A 78 -6.70 10.70 8.04
N ARG A 79 -5.98 10.76 6.93
CA ARG A 79 -6.35 11.61 5.78
C ARG A 79 -7.69 11.23 5.16
N ILE A 80 -8.01 9.94 5.09
CA ILE A 80 -9.31 9.46 4.60
C ILE A 80 -10.42 9.83 5.60
N ALA A 81 -10.16 9.69 6.90
CA ALA A 81 -11.12 10.09 7.93
C ALA A 81 -11.39 11.60 7.92
N GLU A 82 -10.35 12.43 7.76
CA GLU A 82 -10.47 13.89 7.63
C GLU A 82 -11.24 14.30 6.37
N ALA A 83 -11.02 13.60 5.24
CA ALA A 83 -11.75 13.82 3.99
C ALA A 83 -13.22 13.37 4.09
N GLY A 84 -13.55 12.49 5.05
CA GLY A 84 -14.88 11.91 5.24
C GLY A 84 -15.24 10.82 4.22
N HIS A 85 -14.37 10.54 3.25
CA HIS A 85 -14.54 9.47 2.26
C HIS A 85 -13.20 9.02 1.69
N GLY A 86 -13.11 7.75 1.31
CA GLY A 86 -11.92 7.18 0.68
C GLY A 86 -11.77 5.69 0.86
N VAL A 87 -10.72 5.15 0.25
CA VAL A 87 -10.42 3.72 0.24
C VAL A 87 -8.95 3.44 0.53
N ILE A 88 -8.70 2.46 1.40
CA ILE A 88 -7.38 1.83 1.52
C ILE A 88 -7.47 0.43 0.93
N ILE A 89 -6.66 0.13 -0.08
CA ILE A 89 -6.46 -1.23 -0.57
C ILE A 89 -5.20 -1.79 0.09
N TYR A 90 -5.37 -2.82 0.89
CA TYR A 90 -4.29 -3.53 1.57
C TYR A 90 -3.97 -4.82 0.83
N LEU A 91 -2.88 -4.79 0.06
CA LEU A 91 -2.44 -5.92 -0.76
C LEU A 91 -1.57 -6.87 0.07
N ARG A 92 -1.94 -8.15 0.10
CA ARG A 92 -1.23 -9.20 0.82
C ARG A 92 0.02 -9.66 0.04
N GLN A 93 0.99 -8.75 -0.12
CA GLN A 93 2.25 -8.96 -0.83
C GLN A 93 3.46 -8.53 0.02
N GLU A 94 3.67 -9.26 1.12
CA GLU A 94 4.73 -9.02 2.09
C GLU A 94 6.13 -9.07 1.45
N GLY A 95 7.03 -8.21 1.96
CA GLY A 95 8.41 -8.16 1.49
C GLY A 95 8.55 -7.77 0.02
N ARG A 96 7.62 -6.98 -0.53
CA ARG A 96 7.54 -6.65 -1.96
C ARG A 96 7.32 -7.89 -2.86
N GLY A 97 6.55 -8.88 -2.35
CA GLY A 97 6.25 -10.11 -3.06
C GLY A 97 7.16 -11.30 -2.74
N ILE A 98 8.28 -11.10 -2.02
CA ILE A 98 9.18 -12.20 -1.67
C ILE A 98 8.77 -12.97 -0.40
N GLY A 99 7.78 -12.47 0.32
CA GLY A 99 7.27 -13.05 1.56
C GLY A 99 8.09 -12.72 2.80
N LEU A 100 7.50 -13.03 3.98
CA LEU A 100 8.08 -12.66 5.28
C LEU A 100 9.44 -13.31 5.54
N VAL A 101 9.58 -14.60 5.25
CA VAL A 101 10.82 -15.34 5.55
C VAL A 101 12.01 -14.73 4.78
N ASN A 102 11.85 -14.52 3.49
CA ASN A 102 12.92 -13.93 2.67
C ASN A 102 13.19 -12.47 3.06
N LYS A 103 12.16 -11.72 3.48
CA LYS A 103 12.34 -10.37 4.04
C LYS A 103 13.22 -10.39 5.30
N LEU A 104 13.06 -11.38 6.19
CA LEU A 104 13.90 -11.50 7.39
C LEU A 104 15.35 -11.87 7.02
N HIS A 105 15.55 -12.72 6.01
CA HIS A 105 16.89 -12.96 5.47
C HIS A 105 17.49 -11.67 4.86
N ALA A 106 16.69 -10.89 4.13
CA ALA A 106 17.16 -9.61 3.60
C ALA A 106 17.55 -8.63 4.73
N TYR A 107 16.82 -8.62 5.85
CA TYR A 107 17.19 -7.80 7.02
C TYR A 107 18.57 -8.16 7.58
N ASN A 108 18.88 -9.46 7.71
CA ASN A 108 20.22 -9.90 8.16
C ASN A 108 21.32 -9.41 7.19
N LEU A 109 21.06 -9.49 5.88
CA LEU A 109 22.00 -9.02 4.88
C LEU A 109 22.17 -7.47 4.92
N GLN A 110 21.13 -6.75 5.27
CA GLN A 110 21.20 -5.29 5.47
C GLN A 110 22.01 -4.94 6.74
N ASP A 111 21.90 -5.73 7.81
CA ASP A 111 22.73 -5.57 9.01
C ASP A 111 24.22 -5.84 8.71
N ASP A 112 24.51 -6.65 7.69
CA ASP A 112 25.86 -6.90 7.14
C ASP A 112 26.32 -5.80 6.14
N GLY A 113 25.52 -4.74 5.93
CA GLY A 113 25.89 -3.55 5.15
C GLY A 113 25.40 -3.49 3.71
N LEU A 114 24.53 -4.43 3.26
CA LEU A 114 23.88 -4.32 1.95
C LEU A 114 22.67 -3.39 2.04
N ASP A 115 22.32 -2.72 0.94
CA ASP A 115 21.04 -2.03 0.87
C ASP A 115 19.89 -3.00 0.51
N THR A 116 18.65 -2.47 0.54
CA THR A 116 17.45 -3.29 0.30
C THR A 116 17.43 -3.98 -1.07
N VAL A 117 17.95 -3.33 -2.11
CA VAL A 117 17.98 -3.88 -3.48
C VAL A 117 19.03 -4.96 -3.57
N GLU A 118 20.25 -4.67 -3.12
CA GLU A 118 21.37 -5.61 -3.09
C GLU A 118 21.07 -6.86 -2.27
N ALA A 119 20.41 -6.69 -1.11
CA ALA A 119 19.98 -7.82 -0.27
C ALA A 119 18.98 -8.73 -0.99
N ASN A 120 18.01 -8.17 -1.72
CA ASN A 120 17.05 -8.95 -2.50
C ASN A 120 17.74 -9.68 -3.67
N GLU A 121 18.61 -9.00 -4.40
CA GLU A 121 19.36 -9.59 -5.51
C GLU A 121 20.26 -10.74 -5.04
N LYS A 122 20.90 -10.60 -3.89
CA LYS A 122 21.71 -11.67 -3.28
C LYS A 122 20.89 -12.90 -2.90
N LEU A 123 19.60 -12.72 -2.58
CA LEU A 123 18.63 -13.80 -2.33
C LEU A 123 18.02 -14.37 -3.62
N GLY A 124 18.40 -13.86 -4.80
CA GLY A 124 17.90 -14.31 -6.09
C GLY A 124 16.59 -13.69 -6.55
N PHE A 125 16.15 -12.59 -5.91
CA PHE A 125 14.95 -11.86 -6.27
C PHE A 125 15.29 -10.56 -7.02
N SER A 126 14.39 -10.11 -7.89
CA SER A 126 14.48 -8.75 -8.41
C SER A 126 14.21 -7.73 -7.29
N GLY A 127 14.76 -6.52 -7.43
CA GLY A 127 14.56 -5.47 -6.41
C GLY A 127 13.11 -5.03 -6.19
N GLU A 128 12.22 -5.32 -7.16
CA GLU A 128 10.79 -5.04 -7.10
C GLU A 128 9.99 -6.15 -7.80
N MET A 129 9.11 -6.81 -7.05
CA MET A 129 8.23 -7.88 -7.57
C MET A 129 6.74 -7.57 -7.35
N ARG A 130 6.41 -6.39 -6.80
CA ARG A 130 4.99 -6.04 -6.55
C ARG A 130 4.25 -5.86 -7.87
N GLN A 131 3.04 -6.36 -7.87
CA GLN A 131 2.06 -6.16 -8.94
C GLN A 131 0.87 -5.37 -8.40
N TYR A 132 0.27 -4.55 -9.26
CA TYR A 132 -0.84 -3.68 -8.86
C TYR A 132 -2.15 -4.03 -9.58
N GLY A 133 -2.17 -5.12 -10.34
CA GLY A 133 -3.35 -5.62 -11.05
C GLY A 133 -4.53 -5.87 -10.12
N ASP A 134 -4.27 -6.50 -8.95
CA ASP A 134 -5.32 -6.75 -7.96
C ASP A 134 -5.91 -5.45 -7.40
N ALA A 135 -5.07 -4.42 -7.17
CA ALA A 135 -5.57 -3.11 -6.77
C ALA A 135 -6.49 -2.50 -7.84
N VAL A 136 -6.15 -2.63 -9.11
CA VAL A 136 -6.98 -2.18 -10.23
C VAL A 136 -8.32 -2.92 -10.25
N THR A 137 -8.30 -4.24 -10.09
CA THR A 137 -9.51 -5.08 -10.04
C THR A 137 -10.42 -4.64 -8.90
N ILE A 138 -9.87 -4.47 -7.70
CA ILE A 138 -10.61 -4.03 -6.52
C ILE A 138 -11.21 -2.62 -6.74
N LEU A 139 -10.44 -1.66 -7.27
CA LEU A 139 -10.96 -0.32 -7.55
C LEU A 139 -12.13 -0.35 -8.55
N LYS A 140 -12.02 -1.16 -9.60
CA LYS A 140 -13.09 -1.33 -10.58
C LYS A 140 -14.32 -2.01 -9.99
N SER A 141 -14.15 -3.04 -9.16
CA SER A 141 -15.23 -3.70 -8.43
C SER A 141 -15.96 -2.75 -7.47
N LEU A 142 -15.25 -1.78 -6.90
CA LEU A 142 -15.82 -0.69 -6.10
C LEU A 142 -16.43 0.45 -6.94
N GLY A 143 -16.43 0.35 -8.27
CA GLY A 143 -16.96 1.35 -9.18
C GLY A 143 -16.09 2.62 -9.32
N LEU A 144 -14.82 2.57 -8.91
CA LEU A 144 -13.93 3.73 -8.87
C LEU A 144 -13.18 3.88 -10.20
N GLY A 145 -13.43 4.99 -10.91
CA GLY A 145 -12.75 5.35 -12.15
C GLY A 145 -11.90 6.61 -12.06
N ASN A 146 -12.08 7.42 -10.99
CA ASN A 146 -11.37 8.68 -10.77
C ASN A 146 -10.84 8.75 -9.33
N VAL A 147 -9.52 8.80 -9.17
CA VAL A 147 -8.89 8.66 -7.85
C VAL A 147 -7.78 9.69 -7.60
N ALA A 148 -7.75 10.21 -6.38
CA ALA A 148 -6.62 10.91 -5.81
C ALA A 148 -5.74 9.90 -5.05
N LEU A 149 -4.63 9.46 -5.65
CA LEU A 149 -3.82 8.36 -5.13
C LEU A 149 -2.72 8.84 -4.18
N LEU A 150 -2.83 8.48 -2.90
CA LEU A 150 -1.83 8.71 -1.85
C LEU A 150 -0.59 7.85 -2.09
N THR A 151 0.40 8.40 -2.81
CA THR A 151 1.62 7.64 -3.14
C THR A 151 2.80 8.53 -3.50
N ASN A 152 4.00 8.03 -3.22
CA ASN A 152 5.26 8.55 -3.76
C ASN A 152 5.87 7.62 -4.83
N ASN A 153 5.24 6.46 -5.10
CA ASN A 153 5.71 5.49 -6.08
C ASN A 153 5.07 5.75 -7.45
N PRO A 154 5.84 6.17 -8.48
CA PRO A 154 5.31 6.39 -9.83
C PRO A 154 4.70 5.14 -10.45
N ALA A 155 5.26 3.95 -10.19
CA ALA A 155 4.76 2.71 -10.75
C ALA A 155 3.29 2.40 -10.35
N LYS A 156 2.84 2.85 -9.16
CA LYS A 156 1.45 2.72 -8.76
C LYS A 156 0.53 3.62 -9.60
N VAL A 157 0.99 4.84 -9.91
CA VAL A 157 0.25 5.79 -10.75
C VAL A 157 0.12 5.26 -12.17
N GLU A 158 1.23 4.77 -12.71
CA GLU A 158 1.29 4.21 -14.07
C GLU A 158 0.36 3.01 -14.22
N ALA A 159 0.46 2.02 -13.33
CA ALA A 159 -0.38 0.83 -13.36
C ALA A 159 -1.89 1.15 -13.37
N LEU A 160 -2.33 2.14 -12.60
CA LEU A 160 -3.73 2.55 -12.59
C LEU A 160 -4.12 3.28 -13.89
N ARG A 161 -3.24 4.14 -14.42
CA ARG A 161 -3.48 4.87 -15.68
C ARG A 161 -3.53 3.93 -16.88
N GLU A 162 -2.61 2.97 -16.96
CA GLU A 162 -2.62 1.93 -18.00
C GLU A 162 -3.90 1.09 -17.98
N ALA A 163 -4.48 0.89 -16.79
CA ALA A 163 -5.77 0.23 -16.63
C ALA A 163 -6.98 1.11 -16.94
N GLY A 164 -6.77 2.37 -17.37
CA GLY A 164 -7.80 3.32 -17.79
C GLY A 164 -8.44 4.15 -16.69
N LEU A 165 -7.86 4.19 -15.46
CA LEU A 165 -8.36 5.06 -14.41
C LEU A 165 -7.83 6.48 -14.59
N ALA A 166 -8.64 7.49 -14.23
CA ALA A 166 -8.18 8.86 -14.05
C ALA A 166 -7.46 8.96 -12.70
N VAL A 167 -6.17 9.32 -12.72
CA VAL A 167 -5.33 9.30 -11.50
C VAL A 167 -4.64 10.63 -11.30
N ARG A 168 -4.94 11.28 -10.18
CA ARG A 168 -4.19 12.40 -9.63
C ARG A 168 -3.32 11.90 -8.48
N ARG A 169 -2.01 12.14 -8.55
CA ARG A 169 -1.11 11.77 -7.46
C ARG A 169 -1.23 12.75 -6.30
N GLU A 170 -1.40 12.24 -5.10
CA GLU A 170 -1.28 12.98 -3.85
C GLU A 170 0.01 12.55 -3.12
N PRO A 171 0.88 13.47 -2.72
CA PRO A 171 2.06 13.15 -1.91
C PRO A 171 1.68 12.49 -0.59
N HIS A 172 2.44 11.49 -0.20
CA HIS A 172 2.21 10.72 1.03
C HIS A 172 3.53 10.52 1.76
N ILE A 173 4.00 11.60 2.39
CA ILE A 173 5.35 11.73 2.92
C ILE A 173 5.30 11.54 4.42
N ILE A 174 6.19 10.68 4.93
CA ILE A 174 6.49 10.50 6.35
C ILE A 174 7.84 11.17 6.64
N THR A 175 7.94 11.80 7.78
CA THR A 175 9.21 12.39 8.24
C THR A 175 10.22 11.27 8.51
N PRO A 176 11.42 11.31 7.90
CA PRO A 176 12.43 10.29 8.13
C PRO A 176 12.88 10.22 9.60
N LYS A 177 13.06 9.00 10.11
CA LYS A 177 13.73 8.72 11.38
C LYS A 177 15.18 8.32 11.13
N THR A 178 16.00 8.27 12.18
CA THR A 178 17.39 7.82 12.07
C THR A 178 17.48 6.43 11.49
N GLU A 179 16.66 5.50 11.96
CA GLU A 179 16.70 4.07 11.63
C GLU A 179 16.18 3.74 10.23
N ASN A 180 15.30 4.59 9.65
CA ASN A 180 14.74 4.33 8.31
C ASN A 180 15.33 5.24 7.21
N ARG A 181 16.30 6.10 7.53
CA ARG A 181 16.88 7.06 6.58
C ARG A 181 17.47 6.37 5.36
N ASP A 182 18.27 5.32 5.56
CA ASP A 182 18.91 4.57 4.48
C ASP A 182 17.87 3.85 3.62
N TYR A 183 16.84 3.30 4.23
CA TYR A 183 15.71 2.68 3.54
C TYR A 183 14.95 3.70 2.65
N LEU A 184 14.68 4.89 3.15
CA LEU A 184 14.02 5.96 2.38
C LEU A 184 14.93 6.52 1.28
N SER A 185 16.24 6.62 1.55
CA SER A 185 17.25 6.99 0.55
C SER A 185 17.29 5.98 -0.60
N THR A 186 17.27 4.68 -0.30
CA THR A 186 17.19 3.62 -1.32
C THR A 186 15.91 3.71 -2.15
N LYS A 187 14.76 3.98 -1.52
CA LYS A 187 13.50 4.22 -2.24
C LYS A 187 13.60 5.38 -3.23
N SER A 188 14.21 6.50 -2.82
CA SER A 188 14.37 7.67 -3.68
C SER A 188 15.39 7.42 -4.79
N ASN A 189 16.60 6.96 -4.44
CA ASN A 189 17.74 6.92 -5.34
C ASN A 189 17.74 5.72 -6.30
N LYS A 190 17.30 4.54 -5.81
CA LYS A 190 17.35 3.29 -6.62
C LYS A 190 15.96 2.85 -7.12
N MET A 191 14.88 3.30 -6.51
CA MET A 191 13.52 2.85 -6.86
C MET A 191 12.63 3.97 -7.44
N GLY A 192 13.17 5.17 -7.69
CA GLY A 192 12.47 6.27 -8.33
C GLY A 192 11.29 6.85 -7.54
N HIS A 193 11.22 6.64 -6.22
CA HIS A 193 10.18 7.24 -5.40
C HIS A 193 10.34 8.75 -5.31
N LEU A 194 9.23 9.48 -5.42
CA LEU A 194 9.15 10.94 -5.34
C LEU A 194 9.12 11.40 -3.88
N ILE A 195 10.23 11.22 -3.18
CA ILE A 195 10.43 11.65 -1.79
C ILE A 195 11.36 12.85 -1.83
N PRO A 196 11.01 14.00 -1.20
CA PRO A 196 11.92 15.14 -1.08
C PRO A 196 13.23 14.73 -0.41
N PRO A 197 14.38 15.29 -0.81
CA PRO A 197 15.61 15.11 -0.05
C PRO A 197 15.40 15.66 1.36
N GLY A 198 15.74 14.87 2.38
CA GLY A 198 15.68 15.24 3.79
C GLY A 198 16.80 16.19 4.21
#